data_fb9224f251447aa41f3db10bf18c35dc
#
_entry.id   fb9224f251447aa41f3db10bf18c35dc
#
_cell.length_a   1.000
_cell.length_b   1.000
_cell.length_c   1.000
_cell.angle_alpha   90.00
_cell.angle_beta   90.00
_cell.angle_gamma   90.00
#
_symmetry.space_group_name_H-M   'P 1'
#
loop_
_entity.id
_entity.type
_entity.pdbx_description
1 polymer ?
#
loop_
_entity_poly.entity_id
_entity_poly.type
_entity_poly.pdbx_seq_one_letter_code
_entity_poly.pdbx_strand_id
1 'polypeptide(L)'
;QLAKARANVEQMRAVARFQQERVASMRVLSGLDGQLQTLPLELGQWVVPGQTLATVAQPGRLKAVLRVPETQAKDIVLGQKTAVDTRNGIINGKVMRVDPISTNGTVTVEIALEGELPKGARADLSVDGVIELERLDNVLYVGRPAYGQPEQAIGLFRIEPDGKSA
;
A
#
# COMPACT_ATOMS: atom_id res chain seq x y z
N GLN A 1 11.46 -59.47 -14.90
CA GLN A 1 11.55 -59.36 -13.42
C GLN A 1 12.31 -58.12 -12.96
N LEU A 2 13.45 -57.78 -13.56
CA LEU A 2 14.23 -56.57 -13.21
C LEU A 2 13.48 -55.25 -13.39
N ALA A 3 12.71 -55.12 -14.48
CA ALA A 3 11.90 -53.92 -14.75
C ALA A 3 10.80 -53.74 -13.68
N LYS A 4 10.14 -54.80 -13.27
CA LYS A 4 9.14 -54.81 -12.21
C LYS A 4 9.73 -54.46 -10.84
N ALA A 5 10.92 -54.97 -10.53
CA ALA A 5 11.63 -54.63 -9.30
C ALA A 5 12.04 -53.16 -9.27
N ARG A 6 12.52 -52.58 -10.37
CA ARG A 6 12.87 -51.16 -10.49
C ARG A 6 11.61 -50.27 -10.30
N ALA A 7 10.51 -50.62 -10.95
CA ALA A 7 9.24 -49.86 -10.78
C ALA A 7 8.77 -49.87 -9.32
N ASN A 8 8.86 -51.01 -8.62
CA ASN A 8 8.50 -51.07 -7.20
C ASN A 8 9.40 -50.18 -6.33
N VAL A 9 10.73 -50.18 -6.59
CA VAL A 9 11.64 -49.29 -5.85
C VAL A 9 11.33 -47.82 -6.10
N GLU A 10 11.06 -47.43 -7.33
CA GLU A 10 10.66 -46.05 -7.66
C GLU A 10 9.36 -45.66 -6.98
N GLN A 11 8.36 -46.53 -6.97
CA GLN A 11 7.12 -46.31 -6.26
C GLN A 11 7.34 -46.12 -4.76
N MET A 12 8.12 -47.01 -4.13
CA MET A 12 8.41 -46.87 -2.69
C MET A 12 9.18 -45.58 -2.36
N ARG A 13 10.12 -45.18 -3.24
CA ARG A 13 10.85 -43.92 -3.09
C ARG A 13 9.92 -42.69 -3.24
N ALA A 14 8.96 -42.75 -4.15
CA ALA A 14 7.96 -41.68 -4.30
C ALA A 14 7.06 -41.55 -3.06
N VAL A 15 6.61 -42.69 -2.51
CA VAL A 15 5.83 -42.73 -1.25
C VAL A 15 6.65 -42.18 -0.09
N ALA A 16 7.92 -42.61 0.04
CA ALA A 16 8.79 -42.12 1.10
C ALA A 16 9.01 -40.60 1.02
N ARG A 17 9.29 -40.08 -0.20
CA ARG A 17 9.40 -38.61 -0.43
C ARG A 17 8.13 -37.88 -0.04
N PHE A 18 6.97 -38.34 -0.47
CA PHE A 18 5.68 -37.75 -0.11
C PHE A 18 5.47 -37.70 1.40
N GLN A 19 5.81 -38.76 2.12
CA GLN A 19 5.69 -38.77 3.59
C GLN A 19 6.70 -37.81 4.25
N GLN A 20 7.92 -37.71 3.72
CA GLN A 20 8.93 -36.77 4.22
C GLN A 20 8.47 -35.31 4.01
N GLU A 21 7.95 -34.98 2.83
CA GLU A 21 7.41 -33.65 2.52
C GLU A 21 6.22 -33.32 3.44
N ARG A 22 5.36 -34.30 3.69
CA ARG A 22 4.23 -34.12 4.61
C ARG A 22 4.70 -33.83 6.05
N VAL A 23 5.70 -34.54 6.53
CA VAL A 23 6.28 -34.26 7.87
C VAL A 23 6.98 -32.90 7.87
N ALA A 24 7.71 -32.55 6.83
CA ALA A 24 8.36 -31.26 6.71
C ALA A 24 7.34 -30.10 6.70
N SER A 25 6.19 -30.28 6.04
CA SER A 25 5.12 -29.27 6.00
C SER A 25 4.43 -29.03 7.35
N MET A 26 4.57 -29.96 8.31
CA MET A 26 4.08 -29.77 9.67
C MET A 26 4.94 -28.79 10.49
N ARG A 27 6.15 -28.48 10.02
CA ARG A 27 7.00 -27.44 10.59
C ARG A 27 6.77 -26.14 9.83
N VAL A 28 5.89 -25.31 10.33
CA VAL A 28 5.59 -24.00 9.74
C VAL A 28 6.65 -23.00 10.13
N LEU A 29 7.26 -22.36 9.16
CA LEU A 29 8.25 -21.30 9.32
C LEU A 29 7.67 -19.97 8.83
N SER A 30 8.09 -18.86 9.42
CA SER A 30 7.62 -17.52 9.08
C SER A 30 7.87 -17.14 7.61
N GLY A 31 8.90 -17.67 6.97
CA GLY A 31 9.28 -17.31 5.59
C GLY A 31 9.81 -15.88 5.42
N LEU A 32 9.72 -15.04 6.44
CA LEU A 32 10.24 -13.67 6.47
C LEU A 32 10.76 -13.32 7.86
N ASP A 33 11.73 -12.42 7.91
CA ASP A 33 12.22 -11.85 9.16
C ASP A 33 11.28 -10.74 9.61
N GLY A 34 10.86 -10.78 10.88
CA GLY A 34 9.90 -9.82 11.40
C GLY A 34 9.58 -10.02 12.88
N GLN A 35 8.65 -9.23 13.38
CA GLN A 35 8.14 -9.35 14.74
C GLN A 35 6.84 -10.14 14.75
N LEU A 36 6.72 -11.10 15.67
CA LEU A 36 5.48 -11.81 15.93
C LEU A 36 4.43 -10.82 16.47
N GLN A 37 3.37 -10.61 15.71
CA GLN A 37 2.31 -9.67 16.05
C GLN A 37 1.20 -10.36 16.85
N THR A 38 0.75 -11.51 16.37
CA THR A 38 -0.27 -12.33 17.05
C THR A 38 0.05 -13.81 16.94
N LEU A 39 -0.20 -14.54 18.00
CA LEU A 39 -0.13 -15.99 18.09
C LEU A 39 -1.42 -16.49 18.77
N PRO A 40 -2.51 -16.69 18.01
CA PRO A 40 -3.82 -17.05 18.58
C PRO A 40 -3.94 -18.52 18.98
N LEU A 41 -2.82 -19.22 19.17
CA LEU A 41 -2.76 -20.65 19.43
C LEU A 41 -2.09 -20.95 20.77
N GLU A 42 -2.60 -21.95 21.44
CA GLU A 42 -2.00 -22.52 22.66
C GLU A 42 -1.33 -23.87 22.37
N LEU A 43 -0.35 -24.22 23.19
CA LEU A 43 0.31 -25.52 23.11
C LEU A 43 -0.70 -26.66 23.35
N GLY A 44 -0.72 -27.62 22.44
CA GLY A 44 -1.66 -28.73 22.48
C GLY A 44 -2.99 -28.48 21.78
N GLN A 45 -3.22 -27.30 21.26
CA GLN A 45 -4.43 -26.98 20.52
C GLN A 45 -4.45 -27.71 19.18
N TRP A 46 -5.61 -28.24 18.82
CA TRP A 46 -5.84 -28.81 17.48
C TRP A 46 -6.01 -27.71 16.44
N VAL A 47 -5.31 -27.83 15.33
CA VAL A 47 -5.37 -26.89 14.20
C VAL A 47 -5.89 -27.58 12.95
N VAL A 48 -6.63 -26.84 12.12
CA VAL A 48 -7.18 -27.33 10.87
C VAL A 48 -6.46 -26.66 9.68
N PRO A 49 -6.39 -27.32 8.52
CA PRO A 49 -5.84 -26.72 7.32
C PRO A 49 -6.54 -25.38 6.98
N GLY A 50 -5.75 -24.34 6.69
CA GLY A 50 -6.26 -22.99 6.40
C GLY A 50 -6.43 -22.08 7.63
N GLN A 51 -6.22 -22.58 8.85
CA GLN A 51 -6.26 -21.77 10.05
C GLN A 51 -5.02 -20.87 10.15
N THR A 52 -5.22 -19.61 10.51
CA THR A 52 -4.11 -18.68 10.80
C THR A 52 -3.39 -19.12 12.06
N LEU A 53 -2.11 -19.43 11.96
CA LEU A 53 -1.29 -19.88 13.08
C LEU A 53 -0.61 -18.71 13.79
N ALA A 54 -0.13 -17.74 13.03
CA ALA A 54 0.56 -16.57 13.54
C ALA A 54 0.51 -15.43 12.52
N THR A 55 0.63 -14.20 12.99
CA THR A 55 0.83 -13.04 12.14
C THR A 55 2.19 -12.43 12.44
N VAL A 56 3.02 -12.28 11.41
CA VAL A 56 4.35 -11.68 11.50
C VAL A 56 4.37 -10.40 10.69
N ALA A 57 4.83 -9.31 11.29
CA ALA A 57 4.97 -8.01 10.64
C ALA A 57 6.44 -7.61 10.49
N GLN A 58 6.77 -6.92 9.41
CA GLN A 58 8.06 -6.27 9.21
C GLN A 58 7.94 -4.77 9.55
N PRO A 59 8.37 -4.33 10.73
CA PRO A 59 8.15 -2.96 11.17
C PRO A 59 8.87 -1.90 10.32
N GLY A 60 9.89 -2.29 9.57
CA GLY A 60 10.61 -1.39 8.66
C GLY A 60 9.99 -1.25 7.24
N ARG A 61 8.91 -1.97 6.93
CA ARG A 61 8.26 -1.96 5.61
C ARG A 61 6.78 -1.72 5.74
N LEU A 62 6.43 -0.48 6.01
CA LEU A 62 5.04 -0.04 6.09
C LEU A 62 4.60 0.56 4.75
N LYS A 63 3.32 0.44 4.45
CA LYS A 63 2.63 1.16 3.38
C LYS A 63 1.49 1.96 3.98
N ALA A 64 1.14 3.08 3.39
CA ALA A 64 -0.09 3.78 3.74
C ALA A 64 -1.22 3.35 2.80
N VAL A 65 -2.42 3.25 3.35
CA VAL A 65 -3.63 2.92 2.60
C VAL A 65 -4.60 4.09 2.75
N LEU A 66 -4.80 4.83 1.66
CA LEU A 66 -5.70 5.96 1.61
C LEU A 66 -7.02 5.57 0.97
N ARG A 67 -8.12 6.10 1.51
CA ARG A 67 -9.45 5.97 0.92
C ARG A 67 -9.82 7.29 0.28
N VAL A 68 -9.94 7.28 -1.05
CA VAL A 68 -10.20 8.49 -1.84
C VAL A 68 -11.59 8.40 -2.46
N PRO A 69 -12.41 9.47 -2.40
CA PRO A 69 -13.68 9.50 -3.10
C PRO A 69 -13.52 9.18 -4.59
N GLU A 70 -14.42 8.38 -5.15
CA GLU A 70 -14.35 7.93 -6.55
C GLU A 70 -14.27 9.11 -7.53
N THR A 71 -14.94 10.21 -7.22
CA THR A 71 -14.92 11.43 -8.05
C THR A 71 -13.54 12.05 -8.20
N GLN A 72 -12.67 11.87 -7.20
CA GLN A 72 -11.28 12.38 -7.18
C GLN A 72 -10.28 11.31 -7.61
N ALA A 73 -10.63 10.03 -7.46
CA ALA A 73 -9.74 8.92 -7.74
C ALA A 73 -9.42 8.75 -9.25
N LYS A 74 -10.27 9.28 -10.14
CA LYS A 74 -10.11 9.20 -11.60
C LYS A 74 -8.82 9.85 -12.11
N ASP A 75 -8.32 10.87 -11.40
CA ASP A 75 -7.13 11.64 -11.79
C ASP A 75 -5.85 11.10 -11.11
N ILE A 76 -5.98 10.03 -10.31
CA ILE A 76 -4.84 9.41 -9.62
C ILE A 76 -4.17 8.39 -10.53
N VAL A 77 -2.88 8.57 -10.77
CA VAL A 77 -2.02 7.66 -11.53
C VAL A 77 -0.89 7.11 -10.68
N LEU A 78 -0.39 5.94 -11.09
CA LEU A 78 0.76 5.31 -10.44
C LEU A 78 1.99 6.22 -10.50
N GLY A 79 2.75 6.27 -9.41
CA GLY A 79 3.98 7.05 -9.30
C GLY A 79 3.81 8.49 -8.86
N GLN A 80 2.57 9.00 -8.73
CA GLN A 80 2.33 10.35 -8.20
C GLN A 80 2.90 10.50 -6.78
N LYS A 81 3.46 11.68 -6.51
CA LYS A 81 4.00 12.01 -5.20
C LYS A 81 2.89 12.19 -4.18
N THR A 82 3.15 11.72 -2.98
CA THR A 82 2.21 11.79 -1.87
C THR A 82 2.94 12.22 -0.61
N ALA A 83 2.32 13.08 0.17
CA ALA A 83 2.74 13.39 1.53
C ALA A 83 1.76 12.73 2.50
N VAL A 84 2.26 11.87 3.38
CA VAL A 84 1.47 11.13 4.36
C VAL A 84 1.78 11.68 5.74
N ASP A 85 0.76 12.23 6.41
CA ASP A 85 0.84 12.70 7.78
C ASP A 85 0.48 11.55 8.73
N THR A 86 1.44 11.16 9.52
CA THR A 86 1.30 10.10 10.54
C THR A 86 0.93 10.67 11.92
N ARG A 87 0.64 11.97 12.01
CA ARG A 87 0.49 12.73 13.28
C ARG A 87 1.76 12.81 14.15
N ASN A 88 2.76 12.02 13.82
CA ASN A 88 4.10 12.05 14.44
C ASN A 88 5.17 12.61 13.50
N GLY A 89 4.77 12.97 12.28
CA GLY A 89 5.61 13.50 11.22
C GLY A 89 5.06 13.19 9.85
N ILE A 90 5.48 14.00 8.89
CA ILE A 90 5.12 13.82 7.48
C ILE A 90 6.19 12.96 6.81
N ILE A 91 5.75 11.95 6.08
CA ILE A 91 6.62 11.10 5.27
C ILE A 91 6.20 11.18 3.81
N ASN A 92 7.17 11.29 2.93
CA ASN A 92 6.91 11.26 1.50
C ASN A 92 6.66 9.83 1.03
N GLY A 93 5.87 9.70 -0.02
CA GLY A 93 5.58 8.43 -0.64
C GLY A 93 5.20 8.59 -2.10
N LYS A 94 4.94 7.47 -2.74
CA LYS A 94 4.44 7.39 -4.10
C LYS A 94 3.27 6.45 -4.21
N VAL A 95 2.33 6.79 -5.08
CA VAL A 95 1.23 5.90 -5.41
C VAL A 95 1.78 4.63 -6.04
N MET A 96 1.62 3.52 -5.34
CA MET A 96 2.07 2.20 -5.77
C MET A 96 0.96 1.41 -6.46
N ARG A 97 -0.26 1.55 -5.97
CA ARG A 97 -1.42 0.84 -6.48
C ARG A 97 -2.70 1.65 -6.27
N VAL A 98 -3.56 1.63 -7.28
CA VAL A 98 -4.94 2.13 -7.20
C VAL A 98 -5.86 0.93 -7.41
N ASP A 99 -6.77 0.69 -6.48
CA ASP A 99 -7.72 -0.42 -6.61
C ASP A 99 -8.73 -0.08 -7.72
N PRO A 100 -8.95 -0.97 -8.69
CA PRO A 100 -9.92 -0.72 -9.76
C PRO A 100 -11.37 -0.79 -9.29
N ILE A 101 -11.61 -1.29 -8.07
CA ILE A 101 -12.96 -1.47 -7.53
C ILE A 101 -13.25 -0.37 -6.51
N SER A 102 -14.34 0.36 -6.73
CA SER A 102 -14.91 1.28 -5.75
C SER A 102 -15.74 0.51 -4.73
N THR A 103 -15.50 0.77 -3.45
CA THR A 103 -16.27 0.20 -2.35
C THR A 103 -16.86 1.34 -1.51
N ASN A 104 -18.19 1.37 -1.40
CA ASN A 104 -18.92 2.45 -0.69
C ASN A 104 -18.57 3.87 -1.19
N GLY A 105 -18.40 4.03 -2.52
CA GLY A 105 -18.07 5.33 -3.14
C GLY A 105 -16.63 5.79 -2.93
N THR A 106 -15.76 4.91 -2.44
CA THR A 106 -14.34 5.19 -2.24
C THR A 106 -13.47 4.17 -2.95
N VAL A 107 -12.34 4.63 -3.46
CA VAL A 107 -11.28 3.83 -4.08
C VAL A 107 -10.11 3.73 -3.10
N THR A 108 -9.57 2.53 -2.96
CA THR A 108 -8.40 2.29 -2.13
C THR A 108 -7.12 2.57 -2.91
N VAL A 109 -6.27 3.44 -2.37
CA VAL A 109 -4.98 3.80 -2.96
C VAL A 109 -3.87 3.39 -1.99
N GLU A 110 -2.95 2.55 -2.45
CA GLU A 110 -1.78 2.12 -1.69
C GLU A 110 -0.58 3.00 -2.01
N ILE A 111 0.06 3.50 -0.97
CA ILE A 111 1.22 4.39 -1.05
C ILE A 111 2.45 3.65 -0.53
N ALA A 112 3.48 3.57 -1.34
CA ALA A 112 4.81 3.17 -0.89
C ALA A 112 5.46 4.37 -0.19
N LEU A 113 5.82 4.19 1.08
CA LEU A 113 6.49 5.22 1.87
C LEU A 113 7.97 5.27 1.49
N GLU A 114 8.51 6.48 1.35
CA GLU A 114 9.90 6.72 0.98
C GLU A 114 10.65 7.42 2.13
N GLY A 115 11.82 6.90 2.47
CA GLY A 115 12.65 7.44 3.55
C GLY A 115 12.46 6.74 4.90
N GLU A 116 13.00 7.34 5.94
CA GLU A 116 12.93 6.80 7.29
C GLU A 116 11.55 7.04 7.90
N LEU A 117 11.02 5.99 8.53
CA LEU A 117 9.73 6.08 9.20
C LEU A 117 9.84 6.98 10.44
N PRO A 118 8.88 7.88 10.68
CA PRO A 118 8.85 8.70 11.89
C PRO A 118 8.84 7.85 13.15
N LYS A 119 9.40 8.37 14.23
CA LYS A 119 9.36 7.70 15.54
C LYS A 119 7.92 7.42 15.94
N GLY A 120 7.62 6.15 16.27
CA GLY A 120 6.27 5.71 16.63
C GLY A 120 5.42 5.27 15.44
N ALA A 121 5.95 5.25 14.22
CA ALA A 121 5.26 4.63 13.08
C ALA A 121 5.07 3.13 13.36
N ARG A 122 3.85 2.67 13.23
CA ARG A 122 3.45 1.26 13.44
C ARG A 122 2.30 0.90 12.52
N ALA A 123 2.08 -0.38 12.32
CA ALA A 123 0.92 -0.87 11.60
C ALA A 123 -0.38 -0.39 12.27
N ASP A 124 -1.44 -0.27 11.49
CA ASP A 124 -2.79 0.14 11.91
C ASP A 124 -2.90 1.55 12.52
N LEU A 125 -1.89 2.40 12.33
CA LEU A 125 -1.99 3.82 12.65
C LEU A 125 -2.86 4.53 11.60
N SER A 126 -3.84 5.30 12.07
CA SER A 126 -4.62 6.17 11.18
C SER A 126 -3.74 7.32 10.67
N VAL A 127 -3.73 7.49 9.37
CA VAL A 127 -2.92 8.50 8.68
C VAL A 127 -3.78 9.31 7.72
N ASP A 128 -3.40 10.55 7.50
CA ASP A 128 -3.96 11.41 6.47
C ASP A 128 -2.94 11.58 5.34
N GLY A 129 -3.39 11.67 4.09
CA GLY A 129 -2.50 11.77 2.96
C GLY A 129 -2.96 12.78 1.93
N VAL A 130 -2.01 13.50 1.35
CA VAL A 130 -2.22 14.42 0.23
C VAL A 130 -1.51 13.87 -0.99
N ILE A 131 -2.25 13.60 -2.06
CA ILE A 131 -1.72 13.14 -3.34
C ILE A 131 -1.58 14.36 -4.26
N GLU A 132 -0.38 14.57 -4.80
CA GLU A 132 -0.11 15.63 -5.78
C GLU A 132 -0.60 15.15 -7.15
N LEU A 133 -1.77 15.63 -7.58
CA LEU A 133 -2.36 15.23 -8.85
C LEU A 133 -1.61 15.81 -10.03
N GLU A 134 -1.27 17.10 -9.96
CA GLU A 134 -0.55 17.83 -10.98
C GLU A 134 0.32 18.92 -10.35
N ARG A 135 1.48 19.14 -10.90
CA ARG A 135 2.37 20.23 -10.54
C ARG A 135 2.59 21.12 -11.75
N LEU A 136 2.11 22.33 -11.64
CA LEU A 136 2.30 23.35 -12.66
C LEU A 136 3.52 24.20 -12.28
N ASP A 137 4.66 23.95 -12.92
CA ASP A 137 5.86 24.74 -12.70
C ASP A 137 5.86 25.97 -13.63
N ASN A 138 6.33 27.07 -13.09
CA ASN A 138 6.54 28.32 -13.84
C ASN A 138 5.27 28.92 -14.47
N VAL A 139 4.13 28.82 -13.77
CA VAL A 139 2.85 29.41 -14.20
C VAL A 139 2.58 30.74 -13.50
N LEU A 140 2.02 31.66 -14.25
CA LEU A 140 1.48 32.88 -13.68
C LEU A 140 0.10 32.57 -13.11
N TYR A 141 -0.09 32.82 -11.81
CA TYR A 141 -1.39 32.60 -11.18
C TYR A 141 -1.88 33.88 -10.50
N VAL A 142 -3.19 34.02 -10.44
CA VAL A 142 -3.86 35.12 -9.74
C VAL A 142 -5.01 34.55 -8.90
N GLY A 143 -5.18 35.09 -7.71
CA GLY A 143 -6.31 34.73 -6.87
C GLY A 143 -7.64 35.06 -7.55
N ARG A 144 -8.63 34.15 -7.48
CA ARG A 144 -9.94 34.40 -8.06
C ARG A 144 -10.60 35.59 -7.37
N PRO A 145 -11.00 36.64 -8.10
CA PRO A 145 -11.72 37.77 -7.52
C PRO A 145 -13.10 37.33 -7.04
N ALA A 146 -13.63 38.00 -6.03
CA ALA A 146 -14.92 37.68 -5.38
C ALA A 146 -16.10 37.65 -6.37
N TYR A 147 -16.02 38.41 -7.47
CA TYR A 147 -17.03 38.47 -8.51
C TYR A 147 -16.87 37.45 -9.64
N GLY A 148 -15.81 36.60 -9.58
CA GLY A 148 -15.54 35.59 -10.61
C GLY A 148 -16.32 34.32 -10.38
N GLN A 149 -17.01 33.83 -11.41
CA GLN A 149 -17.61 32.49 -11.40
C GLN A 149 -16.63 31.42 -11.93
N PRO A 150 -16.78 30.15 -11.51
CA PRO A 150 -16.00 29.05 -12.07
C PRO A 150 -16.16 28.98 -13.59
N GLU A 151 -15.08 28.68 -14.30
CA GLU A 151 -15.05 28.47 -15.77
C GLU A 151 -15.51 29.66 -16.63
N GLN A 152 -15.57 30.87 -16.05
CA GLN A 152 -15.92 32.07 -16.77
C GLN A 152 -14.67 32.93 -17.05
N ALA A 153 -14.57 33.46 -18.26
CA ALA A 153 -13.54 34.43 -18.60
C ALA A 153 -13.78 35.75 -17.83
N ILE A 154 -12.76 36.21 -17.12
CA ILE A 154 -12.81 37.44 -16.33
C ILE A 154 -11.69 38.36 -16.80
N GLY A 155 -12.02 39.60 -17.06
CA GLY A 155 -11.05 40.67 -17.30
C GLY A 155 -10.36 41.04 -15.99
N LEU A 156 -9.03 41.02 -15.97
CA LEU A 156 -8.20 41.51 -14.88
C LEU A 156 -7.29 42.61 -15.39
N PHE A 157 -7.09 43.63 -14.60
CA PHE A 157 -6.13 44.70 -14.88
C PHE A 157 -4.81 44.40 -14.18
N ARG A 158 -3.73 44.48 -14.91
CA ARG A 158 -2.39 44.43 -14.34
C ARG A 158 -1.97 45.86 -14.00
N ILE A 159 -1.53 46.04 -12.76
CA ILE A 159 -0.93 47.33 -12.35
C ILE A 159 0.55 47.26 -12.68
N GLU A 160 1.01 48.11 -13.58
CA GLU A 160 2.42 48.26 -13.89
C GLU A 160 3.15 48.94 -12.71
N PRO A 161 4.51 48.83 -12.62
CA PRO A 161 5.28 49.43 -11.53
C PRO A 161 5.17 50.95 -11.43
N ASP A 162 4.71 51.62 -12.50
CA ASP A 162 4.43 53.06 -12.57
C ASP A 162 3.07 53.44 -11.98
N GLY A 163 2.28 52.48 -11.48
CA GLY A 163 0.97 52.67 -10.88
C GLY A 163 -0.18 52.87 -11.87
N LYS A 164 0.07 52.73 -13.18
CA LYS A 164 -0.97 52.82 -14.21
C LYS A 164 -1.45 51.41 -14.58
N SER A 165 -2.75 51.26 -14.78
CA SER A 165 -3.34 50.05 -15.33
C SER A 165 -3.15 49.98 -16.84
N ALA A 166 -2.73 48.83 -17.36
CA ALA A 166 -2.71 48.56 -18.81
C ALA A 166 -4.03 47.89 -19.24
#